data_9a9e2fcfffa57eae0613d10afdde2078
#
_entry.id   9a9e2fcfffa57eae0613d10afdde2078
#
_cell.length_a   1.000
_cell.length_b   1.000
_cell.length_c   1.000
_cell.angle_alpha   90.00
_cell.angle_beta   90.00
_cell.angle_gamma   90.00
#
_symmetry.space_group_name_H-M   'P 1'
#
loop_
_entity.id
_entity.type
_entity.pdbx_description
1 polymer ?
#
loop_
_entity_poly.entity_id
_entity_poly.type
_entity_poly.pdbx_seq_one_letter_code
_entity_poly.pdbx_strand_id
1 'polypeptide(L)'
;MNKLLYLLLIAVCWSCSQDSETEKHQSKRDQVVDVRDKMKEFSTQDVLIGRISRTYLIDNYLIVTDYNSPDKLIHLFDKNTFEHLASSTYQGQGPDEITIIGHVGIDETNRRFFVSDHGKLKIFAYDLDSVLTTPEYQPSVKIDMKKKLFPDDYLYLNDTLCIAKIIEPIGNNDYKPSVARWNMATEEINPMPYEYPDLKKVRFIYAASAEHQLYVQCYTQYDLMTICDFNGNLKCNIYGPKWVNEKTQTQHYSLGVEFCGDKILALYSGGDHRTDAYYPTKFLVFDLNGNYLKTLETGYMITDFCSVKENNRLIINLNDEIQFAYLDLEGII
;
A
#
# COMPACT_ATOMS: atom_id res chain seq x y z
N MET A 1 36.10 52.18 -10.02
CA MET A 1 34.69 51.81 -10.25
C MET A 1 34.47 50.35 -10.64
N ASN A 2 35.48 49.54 -10.98
CA ASN A 2 35.29 48.19 -11.50
C ASN A 2 35.39 47.04 -10.46
N LYS A 3 35.78 47.31 -9.20
CA LYS A 3 35.88 46.28 -8.15
C LYS A 3 34.57 46.08 -7.38
N LEU A 4 33.67 47.05 -7.38
CA LEU A 4 32.36 46.97 -6.71
C LEU A 4 31.32 46.16 -7.55
N LEU A 5 31.51 46.09 -8.87
CA LEU A 5 30.64 45.39 -9.80
C LEU A 5 30.85 43.86 -9.74
N TYR A 6 32.06 43.39 -9.42
CA TYR A 6 32.38 41.98 -9.28
C TYR A 6 31.88 41.37 -7.98
N LEU A 7 31.71 42.16 -6.92
CA LEU A 7 31.15 41.69 -5.64
C LEU A 7 29.63 41.53 -5.72
N LEU A 8 28.95 42.28 -6.60
CA LEU A 8 27.49 42.14 -6.78
C LEU A 8 27.11 40.94 -7.66
N LEU A 9 28.01 40.44 -8.52
CA LEU A 9 27.75 39.28 -9.37
C LEU A 9 27.93 37.92 -8.65
N ILE A 10 28.67 37.91 -7.53
CA ILE A 10 28.88 36.68 -6.74
C ILE A 10 27.70 36.42 -5.76
N ALA A 11 26.92 37.45 -5.41
CA ALA A 11 25.79 37.34 -4.51
C ALA A 11 24.51 36.77 -5.17
N VAL A 12 24.46 36.61 -6.50
CA VAL A 12 23.25 36.16 -7.23
C VAL A 12 23.24 34.63 -7.48
N CYS A 13 24.34 33.93 -7.21
CA CYS A 13 24.45 32.48 -7.45
C CYS A 13 24.11 31.60 -6.22
N TRP A 14 23.65 32.15 -5.12
CA TRP A 14 23.16 31.37 -3.96
C TRP A 14 21.64 31.43 -3.86
N SER A 15 20.94 31.19 -4.96
CA SER A 15 19.59 30.67 -4.93
C SER A 15 19.68 29.14 -4.98
N CYS A 16 20.30 28.54 -4.01
CA CYS A 16 19.96 27.17 -3.66
C CYS A 16 18.50 27.22 -3.20
N SER A 17 17.61 26.49 -3.88
CA SER A 17 16.32 26.14 -3.34
C SER A 17 16.58 25.47 -1.99
N GLN A 18 16.42 26.20 -0.89
CA GLN A 18 16.39 25.61 0.44
C GLN A 18 15.18 24.71 0.43
N ASP A 19 15.40 23.37 0.50
CA ASP A 19 14.34 22.47 0.88
C ASP A 19 13.75 23.00 2.19
N SER A 20 12.46 23.26 2.20
CA SER A 20 11.79 23.56 3.47
C SER A 20 11.64 22.26 4.25
N GLU A 21 11.36 22.33 5.54
CA GLU A 21 11.11 21.12 6.33
C GLU A 21 9.96 20.26 5.74
N THR A 22 9.04 20.91 5.02
CA THR A 22 7.87 20.26 4.40
C THR A 22 8.02 19.95 2.91
N GLU A 23 9.02 20.48 2.21
CA GLU A 23 9.22 20.27 0.77
C GLU A 23 10.64 19.73 0.52
N LYS A 24 10.76 18.44 0.16
CA LYS A 24 12.03 17.73 0.00
C LYS A 24 12.25 17.31 -1.44
N HIS A 25 13.28 17.84 -2.08
CA HIS A 25 13.62 17.53 -3.46
C HIS A 25 14.82 16.57 -3.54
N GLN A 26 14.60 15.40 -4.11
CA GLN A 26 15.64 14.38 -4.31
C GLN A 26 16.31 14.58 -5.66
N SER A 27 17.61 14.85 -5.68
CA SER A 27 18.37 14.99 -6.93
C SER A 27 18.66 13.64 -7.61
N LYS A 28 18.76 12.55 -6.81
CA LYS A 28 19.10 11.19 -7.28
C LYS A 28 18.67 10.12 -6.31
N ARG A 29 18.59 8.87 -6.82
CA ARG A 29 18.33 7.65 -6.04
C ARG A 29 19.33 6.58 -6.47
N ASP A 30 20.60 6.78 -6.10
CA ASP A 30 21.74 6.00 -6.58
C ASP A 30 22.30 4.98 -5.57
N GLN A 31 21.74 4.91 -4.37
CA GLN A 31 22.08 3.87 -3.39
C GLN A 31 21.30 2.58 -3.71
N VAL A 32 21.77 1.81 -4.68
CA VAL A 32 21.08 0.59 -5.16
C VAL A 32 21.73 -0.64 -4.57
N VAL A 33 20.91 -1.51 -4.00
CA VAL A 33 21.29 -2.84 -3.51
C VAL A 33 20.52 -3.87 -4.33
N ASP A 34 21.26 -4.72 -5.05
CA ASP A 34 20.67 -5.87 -5.73
C ASP A 34 20.38 -6.95 -4.67
N VAL A 35 19.12 -7.36 -4.60
CA VAL A 35 18.62 -8.37 -3.66
C VAL A 35 18.04 -9.60 -4.35
N ARG A 36 18.19 -9.71 -5.68
CA ARG A 36 17.63 -10.81 -6.48
C ARG A 36 18.05 -12.19 -5.92
N ASP A 37 19.34 -12.36 -5.66
CA ASP A 37 19.89 -13.63 -5.15
C ASP A 37 19.52 -13.92 -3.69
N LYS A 38 18.92 -12.95 -2.99
CA LYS A 38 18.45 -13.07 -1.61
C LYS A 38 16.95 -13.41 -1.53
N MET A 39 16.24 -13.31 -2.64
CA MET A 39 14.85 -13.72 -2.73
C MET A 39 14.75 -15.23 -2.61
N LYS A 40 13.86 -15.71 -1.73
CA LYS A 40 13.65 -17.14 -1.49
C LYS A 40 12.22 -17.49 -1.86
N GLU A 41 12.08 -18.33 -2.88
CA GLU A 41 10.77 -18.85 -3.30
C GLU A 41 10.13 -19.70 -2.20
N PHE A 42 8.82 -19.62 -2.08
CA PHE A 42 8.01 -20.58 -1.34
C PHE A 42 6.79 -21.02 -2.14
N SER A 43 6.31 -22.22 -1.87
CA SER A 43 5.15 -22.80 -2.54
C SER A 43 3.90 -22.63 -1.68
N THR A 44 2.77 -22.36 -2.33
CA THR A 44 1.44 -22.42 -1.71
C THR A 44 0.88 -23.85 -1.64
N GLN A 45 1.74 -24.84 -1.86
CA GLN A 45 1.42 -26.29 -1.84
C GLN A 45 0.30 -26.64 -2.84
N ASP A 46 -0.80 -27.22 -2.36
CA ASP A 46 -1.91 -27.68 -3.21
C ASP A 46 -2.96 -26.57 -3.50
N VAL A 47 -2.72 -25.34 -3.03
CA VAL A 47 -3.65 -24.23 -3.26
C VAL A 47 -3.25 -23.46 -4.52
N LEU A 48 -4.13 -23.45 -5.50
CA LEU A 48 -3.95 -22.64 -6.70
C LEU A 48 -4.40 -21.20 -6.43
N ILE A 49 -3.46 -20.28 -6.46
CA ILE A 49 -3.72 -18.84 -6.28
C ILE A 49 -3.48 -18.13 -7.61
N GLY A 50 -4.44 -17.29 -8.00
CA GLY A 50 -4.33 -16.48 -9.21
C GLY A 50 -3.29 -15.37 -9.09
N ARG A 51 -2.89 -14.83 -10.25
CA ARG A 51 -1.87 -13.75 -10.31
C ARG A 51 -2.30 -12.45 -9.64
N ILE A 52 -3.62 -12.21 -9.54
CA ILE A 52 -4.18 -11.03 -8.87
C ILE A 52 -4.59 -11.45 -7.48
N SER A 53 -3.64 -11.44 -6.58
CA SER A 53 -3.85 -11.75 -5.17
C SER A 53 -3.17 -10.71 -4.29
N ARG A 54 -3.64 -10.55 -3.04
CA ARG A 54 -3.06 -9.67 -2.04
C ARG A 54 -2.77 -10.41 -0.77
N THR A 55 -1.78 -9.94 -0.04
CA THR A 55 -1.26 -10.54 1.18
C THR A 55 -1.50 -9.63 2.37
N TYR A 56 -1.94 -10.22 3.48
CA TYR A 56 -2.15 -9.53 4.75
C TYR A 56 -1.67 -10.41 5.88
N LEU A 57 -1.37 -9.80 7.02
CA LEU A 57 -0.91 -10.53 8.20
C LEU A 57 -1.86 -10.30 9.37
N ILE A 58 -2.12 -11.37 10.10
CA ILE A 58 -2.79 -11.33 11.40
C ILE A 58 -2.15 -12.37 12.31
N ASP A 59 -1.58 -11.94 13.44
CA ASP A 59 -0.91 -12.83 14.38
C ASP A 59 0.18 -13.71 13.67
N ASN A 60 0.07 -15.01 13.75
CA ASN A 60 0.99 -15.95 13.08
C ASN A 60 0.53 -16.38 11.68
N TYR A 61 -0.45 -15.72 11.11
CA TYR A 61 -1.07 -16.14 9.86
C TYR A 61 -0.86 -15.14 8.74
N LEU A 62 -0.59 -15.68 7.55
CA LEU A 62 -0.62 -15.00 6.28
C LEU A 62 -1.98 -15.25 5.64
N ILE A 63 -2.72 -14.18 5.39
CA ILE A 63 -3.96 -14.20 4.62
C ILE A 63 -3.60 -13.87 3.17
N VAL A 64 -3.97 -14.72 2.24
CA VAL A 64 -3.88 -14.46 0.80
C VAL A 64 -5.29 -14.37 0.25
N THR A 65 -5.65 -13.23 -0.34
CA THR A 65 -6.91 -13.07 -1.05
C THR A 65 -6.68 -13.20 -2.55
N ASP A 66 -7.48 -14.04 -3.21
CA ASP A 66 -7.42 -14.28 -4.65
C ASP A 66 -8.65 -13.71 -5.34
N TYR A 67 -8.43 -12.73 -6.22
CA TYR A 67 -9.51 -12.01 -6.91
C TYR A 67 -10.25 -12.84 -7.97
N ASN A 68 -9.63 -13.88 -8.48
CA ASN A 68 -10.15 -14.71 -9.56
C ASN A 68 -10.04 -16.20 -9.28
N SER A 69 -10.07 -16.61 -8.01
CA SER A 69 -10.00 -18.00 -7.65
C SER A 69 -11.16 -18.80 -8.26
N PRO A 70 -10.90 -19.98 -8.81
CA PRO A 70 -11.97 -20.89 -9.25
C PRO A 70 -12.68 -21.59 -8.09
N ASP A 71 -12.18 -21.45 -6.86
CA ASP A 71 -12.70 -22.08 -5.64
C ASP A 71 -12.89 -21.03 -4.54
N LYS A 72 -12.12 -21.08 -3.48
CA LYS A 72 -12.21 -20.11 -2.37
C LYS A 72 -11.38 -18.84 -2.65
N LEU A 73 -11.85 -17.72 -2.13
CA LEU A 73 -11.22 -16.41 -2.34
C LEU A 73 -10.19 -16.02 -1.27
N ILE A 74 -10.22 -16.70 -0.12
CA ILE A 74 -9.43 -16.37 1.06
C ILE A 74 -8.69 -17.61 1.52
N HIS A 75 -7.37 -17.53 1.60
CA HIS A 75 -6.52 -18.64 2.02
C HIS A 75 -5.65 -18.20 3.20
N LEU A 76 -5.57 -19.03 4.23
CA LEU A 76 -4.77 -18.83 5.42
C LEU A 76 -3.58 -19.79 5.41
N PHE A 77 -2.40 -19.23 5.64
CA PHE A 77 -1.14 -19.97 5.77
C PHE A 77 -0.47 -19.63 7.09
N ASP A 78 0.35 -20.52 7.61
CA ASP A 78 1.35 -20.14 8.63
C ASP A 78 2.37 -19.18 7.99
N LYS A 79 2.60 -18.02 8.60
CA LYS A 79 3.46 -16.97 8.01
C LYS A 79 4.96 -17.32 7.97
N ASN A 80 5.40 -18.36 8.70
CA ASN A 80 6.78 -18.77 8.80
C ASN A 80 7.10 -20.00 7.96
N THR A 81 6.20 -20.99 7.98
CA THR A 81 6.37 -22.26 7.24
C THR A 81 5.70 -22.25 5.87
N PHE A 82 4.76 -21.32 5.64
CA PHE A 82 3.91 -21.23 4.47
C PHE A 82 3.03 -22.48 4.25
N GLU A 83 2.81 -23.24 5.31
CA GLU A 83 1.85 -24.36 5.31
C GLU A 83 0.42 -23.81 5.16
N HIS A 84 -0.34 -24.38 4.23
CA HIS A 84 -1.75 -24.05 4.06
C HIS A 84 -2.57 -24.61 5.22
N LEU A 85 -3.42 -23.79 5.84
CA LEU A 85 -4.17 -24.13 7.04
C LEU A 85 -5.69 -24.17 6.79
N ALA A 86 -6.23 -23.20 6.05
CA ALA A 86 -7.65 -23.10 5.77
C ALA A 86 -7.92 -22.25 4.52
N SER A 87 -9.09 -22.47 3.91
CA SER A 87 -9.63 -21.60 2.87
C SER A 87 -11.10 -21.30 3.15
N SER A 88 -11.53 -20.09 2.81
CA SER A 88 -12.89 -19.62 3.09
C SER A 88 -13.46 -18.82 1.93
N THR A 89 -14.77 -18.77 1.88
CA THR A 89 -15.62 -17.91 1.03
C THR A 89 -15.48 -18.17 -0.47
N TYR A 90 -16.61 -18.40 -1.10
CA TYR A 90 -16.72 -18.53 -2.56
C TYR A 90 -17.01 -17.18 -3.22
N GLN A 91 -16.67 -17.08 -4.49
CA GLN A 91 -17.12 -15.98 -5.32
C GLN A 91 -18.58 -16.17 -5.72
N GLY A 92 -19.43 -15.17 -5.50
CA GLY A 92 -20.83 -15.25 -5.89
C GLY A 92 -21.73 -14.17 -5.32
N GLN A 93 -23.06 -14.36 -5.53
CA GLN A 93 -24.10 -13.43 -5.11
C GLN A 93 -24.85 -13.89 -3.85
N GLY A 94 -24.56 -15.10 -3.35
CA GLY A 94 -25.16 -15.64 -2.13
C GLY A 94 -24.85 -14.79 -0.88
N PRO A 95 -25.58 -14.98 0.22
CA PRO A 95 -25.46 -14.14 1.42
C PRO A 95 -24.05 -14.19 2.02
N ASP A 96 -23.38 -15.34 1.97
CA ASP A 96 -22.06 -15.60 2.56
C ASP A 96 -20.93 -15.65 1.52
N GLU A 97 -21.25 -15.32 0.25
CA GLU A 97 -20.30 -15.23 -0.84
C GLU A 97 -19.83 -13.79 -1.03
N ILE A 98 -18.69 -13.60 -1.67
CA ILE A 98 -18.16 -12.29 -2.05
C ILE A 98 -18.24 -12.12 -3.56
N THR A 99 -18.80 -11.00 -4.02
CA THR A 99 -18.94 -10.69 -5.43
C THR A 99 -17.65 -10.14 -6.03
N ILE A 100 -17.08 -9.13 -5.39
CA ILE A 100 -15.82 -8.49 -5.77
C ILE A 100 -15.02 -8.24 -4.52
N ILE A 101 -14.03 -9.10 -4.27
CA ILE A 101 -13.19 -8.98 -3.07
C ILE A 101 -12.35 -7.71 -3.12
N GLY A 102 -12.28 -6.99 -2.01
CA GLY A 102 -11.50 -5.78 -1.83
C GLY A 102 -10.45 -5.92 -0.74
N HIS A 103 -10.25 -4.84 0.01
CA HIS A 103 -9.28 -4.76 1.11
C HIS A 103 -9.67 -5.64 2.30
N VAL A 104 -8.65 -6.08 3.03
CA VAL A 104 -8.79 -6.80 4.30
C VAL A 104 -8.28 -5.92 5.45
N GLY A 105 -9.19 -5.45 6.28
CA GLY A 105 -8.86 -4.76 7.53
C GLY A 105 -8.56 -5.76 8.65
N ILE A 106 -7.56 -5.48 9.48
CA ILE A 106 -7.09 -6.40 10.52
C ILE A 106 -7.42 -5.86 11.91
N ASP A 107 -8.08 -6.68 12.71
CA ASP A 107 -8.32 -6.48 14.16
C ASP A 107 -7.55 -7.55 14.95
N GLU A 108 -6.25 -7.31 15.15
CA GLU A 108 -5.38 -8.26 15.87
C GLU A 108 -5.85 -8.50 17.30
N THR A 109 -6.34 -7.47 17.99
CA THR A 109 -6.77 -7.55 19.39
C THR A 109 -7.87 -8.57 19.59
N ASN A 110 -8.83 -8.64 18.66
CA ASN A 110 -9.97 -9.57 18.73
C ASN A 110 -9.80 -10.78 17.80
N ARG A 111 -8.65 -10.95 17.17
CA ARG A 111 -8.36 -12.03 16.20
C ARG A 111 -9.45 -12.11 15.12
N ARG A 112 -9.72 -10.96 14.49
CA ARG A 112 -10.71 -10.81 13.42
C ARG A 112 -10.10 -10.11 12.22
N PHE A 113 -10.69 -10.38 11.07
CA PHE A 113 -10.40 -9.60 9.88
C PHE A 113 -11.69 -9.23 9.15
N PHE A 114 -11.66 -8.12 8.44
CA PHE A 114 -12.81 -7.53 7.78
C PHE A 114 -12.57 -7.48 6.29
N VAL A 115 -13.39 -8.18 5.50
CA VAL A 115 -13.21 -8.27 4.05
C VAL A 115 -14.25 -7.41 3.36
N SER A 116 -13.80 -6.48 2.55
CA SER A 116 -14.67 -5.62 1.73
C SER A 116 -15.19 -6.36 0.51
N ASP A 117 -16.50 -6.28 0.25
CA ASP A 117 -17.13 -6.67 -1.02
C ASP A 117 -17.55 -5.42 -1.78
N HIS A 118 -16.78 -5.04 -2.79
CA HIS A 118 -17.05 -3.88 -3.61
C HIS A 118 -18.30 -4.04 -4.49
N GLY A 119 -18.68 -5.28 -4.81
CA GLY A 119 -19.87 -5.56 -5.62
C GLY A 119 -21.16 -5.40 -4.83
N LYS A 120 -21.18 -5.84 -3.57
CA LYS A 120 -22.33 -5.71 -2.68
C LYS A 120 -22.32 -4.45 -1.83
N LEU A 121 -21.23 -3.69 -1.82
CA LEU A 121 -20.98 -2.57 -0.92
C LEU A 121 -21.11 -2.98 0.56
N LYS A 122 -20.53 -4.13 0.91
CA LYS A 122 -20.56 -4.69 2.26
C LYS A 122 -19.16 -4.96 2.78
N ILE A 123 -19.06 -4.99 4.10
CA ILE A 123 -17.87 -5.50 4.80
C ILE A 123 -18.30 -6.69 5.64
N PHE A 124 -17.63 -7.81 5.44
CA PHE A 124 -17.86 -9.04 6.17
C PHE A 124 -16.81 -9.18 7.27
N ALA A 125 -17.26 -9.62 8.45
CA ALA A 125 -16.38 -9.92 9.58
C ALA A 125 -16.12 -11.42 9.66
N TYR A 126 -14.85 -11.77 9.76
CA TYR A 126 -14.35 -13.12 9.93
C TYR A 126 -13.70 -13.26 11.30
N ASP A 127 -14.10 -14.28 12.04
CA ASP A 127 -13.41 -14.72 13.26
C ASP A 127 -12.30 -15.70 12.87
N LEU A 128 -11.05 -15.37 13.14
CA LEU A 128 -9.89 -16.11 12.68
C LEU A 128 -9.89 -17.56 13.18
N ASP A 129 -10.20 -17.76 14.46
CA ASP A 129 -10.18 -19.10 15.06
C ASP A 129 -11.29 -19.98 14.48
N SER A 130 -12.44 -19.38 14.19
CA SER A 130 -13.56 -20.08 13.54
C SER A 130 -13.23 -20.45 12.09
N VAL A 131 -12.57 -19.57 11.33
CA VAL A 131 -12.12 -19.89 9.95
C VAL A 131 -11.14 -21.06 9.96
N LEU A 132 -10.23 -21.11 10.94
CA LEU A 132 -9.23 -22.17 11.05
C LEU A 132 -9.82 -23.54 11.48
N THR A 133 -10.93 -23.54 12.22
CA THR A 133 -11.43 -24.75 12.86
C THR A 133 -12.76 -25.27 12.33
N THR A 134 -13.51 -24.40 11.62
CA THR A 134 -14.88 -24.73 11.17
C THR A 134 -14.91 -24.84 9.64
N PRO A 135 -15.05 -26.04 9.09
CA PRO A 135 -15.30 -26.20 7.66
C PRO A 135 -16.53 -25.39 7.20
N GLU A 136 -16.45 -24.76 6.03
CA GLU A 136 -17.53 -23.93 5.46
C GLU A 136 -18.00 -22.81 6.42
N TYR A 137 -17.04 -22.18 7.13
CA TYR A 137 -17.30 -21.02 7.98
C TYR A 137 -18.03 -19.91 7.22
N GLN A 138 -19.07 -19.37 7.82
CA GLN A 138 -19.86 -18.28 7.25
C GLN A 138 -19.59 -16.98 8.00
N PRO A 139 -19.10 -15.93 7.30
CA PRO A 139 -18.85 -14.64 7.91
C PRO A 139 -20.15 -13.91 8.24
N SER A 140 -20.09 -12.99 9.19
CA SER A 140 -21.20 -12.08 9.47
C SER A 140 -21.03 -10.75 8.72
N VAL A 141 -22.15 -10.11 8.38
CA VAL A 141 -22.09 -8.75 7.82
C VAL A 141 -21.73 -7.77 8.93
N LYS A 142 -20.59 -7.11 8.82
CA LYS A 142 -20.13 -6.04 9.73
C LYS A 142 -20.81 -4.71 9.37
N ILE A 143 -20.84 -4.38 8.07
CA ILE A 143 -21.41 -3.14 7.55
C ILE A 143 -22.12 -3.42 6.23
N ASP A 144 -23.29 -2.81 6.06
CA ASP A 144 -24.01 -2.70 4.79
C ASP A 144 -23.98 -1.24 4.36
N MET A 145 -23.02 -0.89 3.49
CA MET A 145 -22.69 0.49 3.15
C MET A 145 -23.73 1.07 2.19
N LYS A 146 -24.37 2.15 2.60
CA LYS A 146 -25.44 2.82 1.84
C LYS A 146 -24.97 4.07 1.12
N LYS A 147 -23.74 4.52 1.36
CA LYS A 147 -23.20 5.78 0.85
C LYS A 147 -22.42 5.59 -0.45
N LYS A 148 -22.34 6.65 -1.26
CA LYS A 148 -21.52 6.68 -2.50
C LYS A 148 -20.01 6.65 -2.24
N LEU A 149 -19.58 7.08 -1.03
CA LEU A 149 -18.18 7.09 -0.62
C LEU A 149 -17.83 5.70 -0.09
N PHE A 150 -16.78 5.10 -0.63
CA PHE A 150 -16.37 3.75 -0.27
C PHE A 150 -14.93 3.74 0.25
N PRO A 151 -14.65 3.16 1.45
CA PRO A 151 -13.29 2.89 1.90
C PRO A 151 -12.67 1.79 1.04
N ASP A 152 -11.71 2.15 0.21
CA ASP A 152 -11.02 1.26 -0.73
C ASP A 152 -9.90 0.47 -0.04
N ASP A 153 -9.23 1.16 0.91
CA ASP A 153 -8.11 0.64 1.69
C ASP A 153 -8.11 1.33 3.05
N TYR A 154 -7.83 0.64 4.15
CA TYR A 154 -7.86 1.26 5.47
C TYR A 154 -7.05 0.53 6.53
N LEU A 155 -6.45 1.30 7.42
CA LEU A 155 -5.94 0.82 8.70
C LEU A 155 -7.09 0.82 9.71
N TYR A 156 -7.47 -0.37 10.18
CA TYR A 156 -8.43 -0.51 11.28
C TYR A 156 -7.72 -0.28 12.62
N LEU A 157 -8.20 0.65 13.43
CA LEU A 157 -7.74 0.88 14.80
C LEU A 157 -8.78 0.40 15.80
N ASN A 158 -10.03 0.70 15.56
CA ASN A 158 -11.22 0.22 16.25
C ASN A 158 -12.47 0.61 15.44
N ASP A 159 -13.66 0.20 15.91
CA ASP A 159 -14.94 0.45 15.23
C ASP A 159 -15.26 1.94 15.03
N THR A 160 -14.70 2.84 15.84
CA THR A 160 -14.95 4.29 15.76
C THR A 160 -13.86 5.07 15.05
N LEU A 161 -12.73 4.42 14.74
CA LEU A 161 -11.60 5.06 14.06
C LEU A 161 -10.85 4.10 13.15
N CYS A 162 -10.96 4.35 11.87
CA CYS A 162 -10.07 3.84 10.83
C CYS A 162 -9.42 5.02 10.12
N ILE A 163 -8.18 4.86 9.64
CA ILE A 163 -7.57 5.78 8.70
C ILE A 163 -7.72 5.14 7.32
N ALA A 164 -8.42 5.79 6.40
CA ALA A 164 -8.89 5.14 5.19
C ALA A 164 -8.61 5.96 3.93
N LYS A 165 -8.24 5.27 2.87
CA LYS A 165 -8.32 5.79 1.52
C LYS A 165 -9.76 5.63 1.04
N ILE A 166 -10.40 6.75 0.76
CA ILE A 166 -11.79 6.83 0.32
C ILE A 166 -11.83 7.05 -1.19
N ILE A 167 -12.76 6.38 -1.85
CA ILE A 167 -13.04 6.59 -3.28
C ILE A 167 -14.39 7.27 -3.42
N GLU A 168 -14.40 8.43 -4.08
CA GLU A 168 -15.59 9.15 -4.50
C GLU A 168 -15.78 9.01 -6.01
N PRO A 169 -16.82 8.32 -6.50
CA PRO A 169 -17.15 8.30 -7.92
C PRO A 169 -17.56 9.70 -8.41
N ILE A 170 -16.85 10.24 -9.40
CA ILE A 170 -17.09 11.59 -9.96
C ILE A 170 -17.59 11.57 -11.40
N GLY A 171 -17.85 10.39 -11.98
CA GLY A 171 -18.35 10.21 -13.33
C GLY A 171 -18.32 8.76 -13.80
N ASN A 172 -18.58 8.54 -15.07
CA ASN A 172 -18.46 7.23 -15.68
C ASN A 172 -16.97 6.83 -15.74
N ASN A 173 -16.59 5.80 -14.99
CA ASN A 173 -15.24 5.25 -14.92
C ASN A 173 -14.17 6.22 -14.38
N ASP A 174 -14.58 7.27 -13.63
CA ASP A 174 -13.63 8.16 -12.95
C ASP A 174 -14.00 8.35 -11.48
N TYR A 175 -12.99 8.56 -10.64
CA TYR A 175 -13.14 8.73 -9.19
C TYR A 175 -12.07 9.66 -8.62
N LYS A 176 -12.39 10.31 -7.49
CA LYS A 176 -11.46 11.10 -6.70
C LYS A 176 -11.08 10.32 -5.45
N PRO A 177 -9.81 9.91 -5.27
CA PRO A 177 -9.36 9.34 -4.01
C PRO A 177 -9.03 10.46 -3.02
N SER A 178 -9.27 10.22 -1.74
CA SER A 178 -8.85 11.08 -0.62
C SER A 178 -8.50 10.21 0.58
N VAL A 179 -7.82 10.78 1.59
CA VAL A 179 -7.63 10.12 2.88
C VAL A 179 -8.61 10.71 3.89
N ALA A 180 -9.17 9.87 4.74
CA ALA A 180 -10.16 10.28 5.73
C ALA A 180 -10.03 9.50 7.04
N ARG A 181 -10.55 10.07 8.11
CA ARG A 181 -10.96 9.32 9.30
C ARG A 181 -12.33 8.73 9.03
N TRP A 182 -12.45 7.45 9.20
CA TRP A 182 -13.69 6.74 9.02
C TRP A 182 -14.14 6.06 10.30
N ASN A 183 -15.37 6.34 10.72
CA ASN A 183 -16.03 5.66 11.80
C ASN A 183 -16.86 4.50 11.21
N MET A 184 -16.37 3.27 11.41
CA MET A 184 -16.99 2.06 10.87
C MET A 184 -18.35 1.78 11.50
N ALA A 185 -18.57 2.18 12.77
CA ALA A 185 -19.83 1.94 13.49
C ALA A 185 -20.96 2.87 13.03
N THR A 186 -20.64 4.12 12.65
CA THR A 186 -21.63 5.13 12.22
C THR A 186 -21.61 5.41 10.73
N GLU A 187 -20.65 4.86 9.99
CA GLU A 187 -20.35 5.12 8.57
C GLU A 187 -19.97 6.61 8.32
N GLU A 188 -19.59 7.35 9.34
CA GLU A 188 -19.16 8.74 9.20
C GLU A 188 -17.75 8.80 8.61
N ILE A 189 -17.58 9.60 7.55
CA ILE A 189 -16.32 9.83 6.86
C ILE A 189 -15.95 11.30 6.99
N ASN A 190 -14.82 11.58 7.64
CA ASN A 190 -14.27 12.92 7.84
C ASN A 190 -12.96 13.04 7.06
N PRO A 191 -12.95 13.72 5.87
CA PRO A 191 -11.76 13.89 5.07
C PRO A 191 -10.61 14.56 5.85
N MET A 192 -9.37 14.14 5.57
CA MET A 192 -8.18 14.79 6.10
C MET A 192 -8.03 16.19 5.51
N PRO A 193 -7.54 17.18 6.30
CA PRO A 193 -7.48 18.58 5.86
C PRO A 193 -6.45 18.82 4.76
N TYR A 194 -5.38 18.01 4.69
CA TYR A 194 -4.35 18.19 3.67
C TYR A 194 -4.65 17.35 2.42
N GLU A 195 -4.74 18.03 1.28
CA GLU A 195 -4.64 17.46 -0.07
C GLU A 195 -3.52 18.21 -0.81
N TYR A 196 -2.68 17.48 -1.56
CA TYR A 196 -1.68 18.14 -2.40
C TYR A 196 -2.39 19.03 -3.45
N PRO A 197 -2.06 20.34 -3.51
CA PRO A 197 -2.74 21.26 -4.41
C PRO A 197 -2.41 20.99 -5.88
N ASP A 198 -3.33 21.38 -6.77
CA ASP A 198 -3.15 21.52 -8.22
C ASP A 198 -2.86 20.25 -9.04
N LEU A 199 -2.86 19.05 -8.46
CA LEU A 199 -2.77 17.82 -9.25
C LEU A 199 -4.11 17.45 -9.89
N LYS A 200 -4.07 17.13 -11.18
CA LYS A 200 -5.26 16.70 -11.93
C LYS A 200 -5.34 15.17 -11.99
N LYS A 201 -6.56 14.62 -11.80
CA LYS A 201 -6.85 13.19 -11.91
C LYS A 201 -5.88 12.33 -11.09
N VAL A 202 -5.75 12.68 -9.83
CA VAL A 202 -4.84 12.03 -8.88
C VAL A 202 -5.21 10.55 -8.70
N ARG A 203 -4.18 9.71 -8.67
CA ARG A 203 -4.23 8.33 -8.21
C ARG A 203 -3.04 8.14 -7.28
N PHE A 204 -3.24 7.46 -6.16
CA PHE A 204 -2.16 7.14 -5.23
C PHE A 204 -2.38 5.78 -4.58
N ILE A 205 -1.30 5.12 -4.22
CA ILE A 205 -1.26 4.02 -3.26
C ILE A 205 -1.06 4.60 -1.87
N TYR A 206 -1.49 3.86 -0.86
CA TYR A 206 -1.63 4.37 0.49
C TYR A 206 -1.17 3.33 1.51
N ALA A 207 -0.59 3.79 2.60
CA ALA A 207 -0.39 3.03 3.83
C ALA A 207 -0.52 3.92 5.06
N ALA A 208 -0.86 3.33 6.19
CA ALA A 208 -0.90 4.02 7.47
C ALA A 208 -0.29 3.15 8.57
N SER A 209 0.32 3.80 9.58
CA SER A 209 0.94 3.14 10.73
C SER A 209 0.37 3.66 12.03
N ALA A 210 -0.28 2.77 12.80
CA ALA A 210 -0.75 3.07 14.14
C ALA A 210 0.38 3.40 15.10
N GLU A 211 1.52 2.70 14.97
CA GLU A 211 2.71 2.89 15.80
C GLU A 211 3.28 4.31 15.66
N HIS A 212 3.40 4.80 14.43
CA HIS A 212 3.98 6.10 14.13
C HIS A 212 2.95 7.23 14.04
N GLN A 213 1.65 6.91 14.06
CA GLN A 213 0.54 7.86 13.84
C GLN A 213 0.70 8.65 12.54
N LEU A 214 1.19 7.98 11.48
CA LEU A 214 1.47 8.53 10.16
C LEU A 214 0.73 7.78 9.08
N TYR A 215 0.38 8.49 8.01
CA TYR A 215 0.02 7.87 6.73
C TYR A 215 0.85 8.44 5.59
N VAL A 216 0.98 7.65 4.53
CA VAL A 216 1.73 8.00 3.33
C VAL A 216 0.86 7.82 2.09
N GLN A 217 0.99 8.76 1.15
CA GLN A 217 0.39 8.72 -0.19
C GLN A 217 1.50 8.74 -1.23
N CYS A 218 1.60 7.71 -2.06
CA CYS A 218 2.56 7.65 -3.16
C CYS A 218 1.81 7.78 -4.48
N TYR A 219 2.09 8.84 -5.24
CA TYR A 219 1.32 9.19 -6.43
C TYR A 219 1.75 8.37 -7.64
N THR A 220 0.77 7.76 -8.31
CA THR A 220 1.09 6.76 -9.34
C THR A 220 1.70 7.36 -10.60
N GLN A 221 1.26 8.53 -11.01
CA GLN A 221 1.71 9.20 -12.25
C GLN A 221 2.54 10.46 -12.01
N TYR A 222 2.99 10.64 -10.78
CA TYR A 222 3.87 11.72 -10.34
C TYR A 222 4.97 11.12 -9.47
N ASP A 223 6.22 11.55 -9.65
CA ASP A 223 7.31 11.12 -8.76
C ASP A 223 7.26 11.91 -7.45
N LEU A 224 6.16 11.70 -6.71
CA LEU A 224 5.78 12.41 -5.50
C LEU A 224 5.29 11.43 -4.44
N MET A 225 5.71 11.66 -3.20
CA MET A 225 5.18 11.03 -2.00
C MET A 225 4.82 12.12 -0.99
N THR A 226 3.71 11.95 -0.28
CA THR A 226 3.28 12.85 0.80
C THR A 226 3.17 12.05 2.09
N ILE A 227 3.73 12.57 3.19
CA ILE A 227 3.62 12.01 4.53
C ILE A 227 2.83 12.99 5.40
N CYS A 228 1.79 12.50 6.08
CA CYS A 228 0.97 13.26 7.02
C CYS A 228 0.80 12.51 8.35
N ASP A 229 0.45 13.24 9.40
CA ASP A 229 0.01 12.64 10.65
C ASP A 229 -1.48 12.23 10.61
N PHE A 230 -1.97 11.51 11.63
CA PHE A 230 -3.37 11.08 11.73
C PHE A 230 -4.37 12.24 11.97
N ASN A 231 -3.91 13.47 12.18
CA ASN A 231 -4.75 14.66 12.16
C ASN A 231 -4.85 15.27 10.76
N GLY A 232 -4.10 14.72 9.79
CA GLY A 232 -4.02 15.22 8.44
C GLY A 232 -3.10 16.42 8.28
N ASN A 233 -2.23 16.69 9.25
CA ASN A 233 -1.21 17.72 9.10
C ASN A 233 -0.08 17.20 8.21
N LEU A 234 0.33 18.00 7.24
CA LEU A 234 1.47 17.69 6.38
C LEU A 234 2.74 17.60 7.21
N LYS A 235 3.46 16.48 7.09
CA LYS A 235 4.82 16.34 7.57
C LYS A 235 5.81 16.75 6.48
N CYS A 236 5.72 16.13 5.31
CA CYS A 236 6.49 16.56 4.14
C CYS A 236 5.94 16.00 2.82
N ASN A 237 6.21 16.73 1.73
CA ASN A 237 6.17 16.27 0.35
C ASN A 237 7.58 15.90 -0.10
N ILE A 238 7.72 14.79 -0.81
CA ILE A 238 8.99 14.26 -1.29
C ILE A 238 8.91 14.15 -2.80
N TYR A 239 9.64 15.02 -3.48
CA TYR A 239 9.73 15.07 -4.93
C TYR A 239 10.91 14.24 -5.39
N GLY A 240 10.63 13.23 -6.20
CA GLY A 240 11.68 12.38 -6.76
C GLY A 240 12.44 13.04 -7.90
N PRO A 241 13.54 12.42 -8.38
CA PRO A 241 14.38 12.98 -9.44
C PRO A 241 13.66 13.18 -10.76
N LYS A 242 12.54 12.49 -10.97
CA LYS A 242 11.71 12.59 -12.19
C LYS A 242 10.44 13.41 -11.98
N TRP A 243 10.38 14.19 -10.90
CA TRP A 243 9.24 15.04 -10.62
C TRP A 243 9.02 16.09 -11.71
N VAL A 244 7.81 16.16 -12.19
CA VAL A 244 7.28 17.26 -13.02
C VAL A 244 5.86 17.56 -12.57
N ASN A 245 5.45 18.82 -12.59
CA ASN A 245 4.09 19.22 -12.20
C ASN A 245 3.06 18.99 -13.33
N GLU A 246 3.21 17.87 -14.03
CA GLU A 246 2.30 17.44 -15.09
C GLU A 246 2.10 15.93 -15.01
N LYS A 247 0.90 15.48 -15.34
CA LYS A 247 0.59 14.06 -15.43
C LYS A 247 1.38 13.42 -16.58
N THR A 248 2.19 12.42 -16.25
CA THR A 248 3.00 11.69 -17.22
C THR A 248 2.39 10.33 -17.59
N GLN A 249 2.93 9.70 -18.65
CA GLN A 249 2.65 8.30 -18.97
C GLN A 249 3.49 7.33 -18.12
N THR A 250 4.40 7.85 -17.30
CA THR A 250 5.24 7.06 -16.42
C THR A 250 4.48 6.64 -15.19
N GLN A 251 4.50 5.34 -14.91
CA GLN A 251 4.05 4.78 -13.63
C GLN A 251 5.22 4.90 -12.65
N HIS A 252 5.13 5.79 -11.69
CA HIS A 252 6.16 5.95 -10.65
C HIS A 252 5.95 4.96 -9.53
N TYR A 253 4.99 5.22 -8.65
CA TYR A 253 4.61 4.32 -7.57
C TYR A 253 3.41 3.47 -7.97
N SER A 254 3.42 2.17 -7.63
CA SER A 254 2.30 1.28 -7.93
C SER A 254 2.27 0.08 -7.00
N LEU A 255 1.10 -0.50 -6.86
CA LEU A 255 0.78 -1.79 -6.26
C LEU A 255 1.00 -1.91 -4.75
N GLY A 256 1.97 -1.22 -4.14
CA GLY A 256 2.14 -1.31 -2.69
C GLY A 256 3.08 -0.26 -2.09
N VAL A 257 2.74 0.17 -0.88
CA VAL A 257 3.59 0.91 0.04
C VAL A 257 3.27 0.45 1.45
N GLU A 258 4.28 0.26 2.30
CA GLU A 258 4.10 -0.16 3.69
C GLU A 258 5.09 0.50 4.64
N PHE A 259 4.71 0.55 5.91
CA PHE A 259 5.61 0.84 7.02
C PHE A 259 6.24 -0.46 7.52
N CYS A 260 7.57 -0.56 7.43
CA CYS A 260 8.36 -1.68 7.91
C CYS A 260 9.28 -1.17 9.04
N GLY A 261 8.88 -1.39 10.30
CA GLY A 261 9.52 -0.76 11.44
C GLY A 261 9.54 0.77 11.30
N ASP A 262 10.71 1.38 11.43
CA ASP A 262 10.96 2.82 11.27
C ASP A 262 11.23 3.27 9.83
N LYS A 263 10.89 2.44 8.85
CA LYS A 263 11.07 2.70 7.42
C LYS A 263 9.75 2.70 6.66
N ILE A 264 9.73 3.37 5.51
CA ILE A 264 8.69 3.31 4.50
C ILE A 264 9.28 2.61 3.29
N LEU A 265 8.66 1.51 2.86
CA LEU A 265 8.99 0.77 1.65
C LEU A 265 7.91 1.01 0.61
N ALA A 266 8.28 1.59 -0.52
CA ALA A 266 7.34 1.87 -1.61
C ALA A 266 7.78 1.16 -2.89
N LEU A 267 6.87 0.41 -3.50
CA LEU A 267 7.08 -0.20 -4.79
C LEU A 267 7.20 0.87 -5.89
N TYR A 268 8.24 0.77 -6.70
CA TYR A 268 8.55 1.75 -7.73
C TYR A 268 8.87 1.09 -9.07
N SER A 269 8.21 1.56 -10.12
CA SER A 269 8.45 1.13 -11.49
C SER A 269 9.36 2.13 -12.23
N GLY A 270 8.82 3.30 -12.54
CA GLY A 270 9.46 4.28 -13.41
C GLY A 270 9.30 3.96 -14.90
N GLY A 271 8.46 2.99 -15.27
CA GLY A 271 8.17 2.54 -16.62
C GLY A 271 6.90 3.15 -17.23
N ASP A 272 6.64 2.84 -18.50
CA ASP A 272 5.42 3.29 -19.20
C ASP A 272 4.22 2.44 -18.75
N HIS A 273 3.15 3.09 -18.26
CA HIS A 273 1.95 2.42 -17.76
C HIS A 273 1.16 1.64 -18.82
N ARG A 274 1.48 1.76 -20.10
CA ARG A 274 0.84 1.06 -21.21
C ARG A 274 1.54 -0.25 -21.60
N THR A 275 2.62 -0.61 -20.93
CA THR A 275 3.43 -1.80 -21.18
C THR A 275 3.68 -2.53 -19.87
N ASP A 276 4.20 -3.77 -19.91
CA ASP A 276 4.56 -4.52 -18.71
C ASP A 276 5.64 -3.82 -17.85
N ALA A 277 6.32 -2.81 -18.41
CA ALA A 277 7.24 -1.94 -17.66
C ALA A 277 6.56 -1.13 -16.54
N TYR A 278 5.22 -1.13 -16.44
CA TYR A 278 4.51 -0.54 -15.30
C TYR A 278 4.65 -1.35 -14.01
N TYR A 279 4.94 -2.66 -14.10
CA TYR A 279 5.19 -3.47 -12.92
C TYR A 279 6.43 -2.97 -12.18
N PRO A 280 6.35 -2.73 -10.87
CA PRO A 280 7.52 -2.39 -10.08
C PRO A 280 8.45 -3.60 -9.94
N THR A 281 9.76 -3.36 -10.04
CA THR A 281 10.79 -4.37 -9.81
C THR A 281 11.67 -4.03 -8.62
N LYS A 282 11.34 -2.95 -7.89
CA LYS A 282 12.18 -2.44 -6.80
C LYS A 282 11.37 -1.76 -5.71
N PHE A 283 11.96 -1.75 -4.53
CA PHE A 283 11.50 -0.96 -3.40
C PHE A 283 12.37 0.29 -3.25
N LEU A 284 11.73 1.45 -3.10
CA LEU A 284 12.39 2.63 -2.57
C LEU A 284 12.21 2.61 -1.04
N VAL A 285 13.31 2.76 -0.32
CA VAL A 285 13.33 2.75 1.14
C VAL A 285 13.57 4.18 1.63
N PHE A 286 12.67 4.65 2.50
CA PHE A 286 12.75 5.97 3.14
C PHE A 286 12.72 5.82 4.66
N ASP A 287 13.27 6.80 5.37
CA ASP A 287 12.98 6.96 6.79
C ASP A 287 11.61 7.64 7.01
N LEU A 288 11.15 7.70 8.26
CA LEU A 288 9.87 8.34 8.62
C LEU A 288 9.85 9.87 8.42
N ASN A 289 10.99 10.48 8.15
CA ASN A 289 11.10 11.89 7.78
C ASN A 289 11.08 12.09 6.27
N GLY A 290 10.98 11.01 5.47
CA GLY A 290 10.96 11.06 4.03
C GLY A 290 12.32 11.20 3.37
N ASN A 291 13.42 10.98 4.10
CA ASN A 291 14.74 10.93 3.49
C ASN A 291 14.91 9.59 2.77
N TYR A 292 15.31 9.63 1.50
CA TYR A 292 15.67 8.44 0.75
C TYR A 292 16.92 7.78 1.34
N LEU A 293 16.85 6.49 1.57
CA LEU A 293 17.94 5.71 2.14
C LEU A 293 18.60 4.84 1.06
N LYS A 294 17.81 4.04 0.37
CA LYS A 294 18.32 3.13 -0.68
C LYS A 294 17.19 2.61 -1.58
N THR A 295 17.58 1.96 -2.66
CA THR A 295 16.71 1.17 -3.54
C THR A 295 17.09 -0.30 -3.41
N LEU A 296 16.11 -1.17 -3.19
CA LEU A 296 16.29 -2.63 -3.25
C LEU A 296 15.79 -3.09 -4.63
N GLU A 297 16.70 -3.54 -5.49
CA GLU A 297 16.38 -4.05 -6.83
C GLU A 297 16.17 -5.55 -6.75
N THR A 298 14.94 -6.02 -6.99
CA THR A 298 14.59 -7.45 -6.97
C THR A 298 14.76 -8.10 -8.33
N GLY A 299 14.58 -7.30 -9.40
CA GLY A 299 14.56 -7.77 -10.78
C GLY A 299 13.36 -8.63 -11.15
N TYR A 300 12.39 -8.85 -10.26
CA TYR A 300 11.13 -9.54 -10.50
C TYR A 300 9.98 -8.55 -10.55
N MET A 301 8.95 -8.84 -11.34
CA MET A 301 7.72 -8.06 -11.41
C MET A 301 6.89 -8.30 -10.14
N ILE A 302 6.81 -7.30 -9.25
CA ILE A 302 6.09 -7.39 -7.99
C ILE A 302 4.64 -6.96 -8.19
N THR A 303 3.69 -7.73 -7.65
CA THR A 303 2.26 -7.39 -7.66
C THR A 303 1.73 -6.97 -6.32
N ASP A 304 2.31 -7.48 -5.22
CA ASP A 304 1.92 -7.15 -3.85
C ASP A 304 3.02 -7.54 -2.87
N PHE A 305 2.98 -7.00 -1.65
CA PHE A 305 3.85 -7.44 -0.57
C PHE A 305 3.26 -7.08 0.79
N CYS A 306 3.68 -7.81 1.82
CA CYS A 306 3.46 -7.43 3.22
C CYS A 306 4.73 -7.65 4.06
N SER A 307 4.85 -6.91 5.17
CA SER A 307 6.03 -6.96 6.04
C SER A 307 5.75 -7.68 7.34
N VAL A 308 6.55 -8.72 7.64
CA VAL A 308 6.53 -9.46 8.91
C VAL A 308 7.48 -8.78 9.89
N LYS A 309 6.92 -8.07 10.87
CA LYS A 309 7.70 -7.24 11.82
C LYS A 309 8.68 -8.05 12.68
N GLU A 310 8.26 -9.22 13.17
CA GLU A 310 9.00 -9.99 14.17
C GLU A 310 10.35 -10.51 13.68
N ASN A 311 10.46 -10.79 12.40
CA ASN A 311 11.69 -11.31 11.79
C ASN A 311 12.25 -10.42 10.69
N ASN A 312 11.75 -9.19 10.58
CA ASN A 312 12.16 -8.20 9.58
C ASN A 312 12.20 -8.79 8.15
N ARG A 313 11.09 -9.39 7.74
CA ARG A 313 10.92 -10.10 6.47
C ARG A 313 9.84 -9.47 5.61
N LEU A 314 10.03 -9.45 4.29
CA LEU A 314 8.97 -9.20 3.32
C LEU A 314 8.46 -10.53 2.76
N ILE A 315 7.15 -10.67 2.66
CA ILE A 315 6.48 -11.69 1.85
C ILE A 315 6.00 -10.98 0.59
N ILE A 316 6.33 -11.52 -0.58
CA ILE A 316 6.19 -10.81 -1.85
C ILE A 316 5.44 -11.70 -2.84
N ASN A 317 4.41 -11.14 -3.46
CA ASN A 317 3.69 -11.76 -4.57
C ASN A 317 4.23 -11.20 -5.90
N LEU A 318 4.47 -12.08 -6.85
CA LEU A 318 5.18 -11.80 -8.10
C LEU A 318 4.33 -12.19 -9.32
N ASN A 319 4.49 -11.47 -10.40
CA ASN A 319 3.98 -11.82 -11.73
C ASN A 319 5.15 -12.25 -12.62
N ASP A 320 5.85 -13.30 -12.23
CA ASP A 320 7.09 -13.75 -12.87
C ASP A 320 7.16 -15.28 -12.91
N GLU A 321 8.33 -15.86 -13.21
CA GLU A 321 8.58 -17.31 -13.21
C GLU A 321 8.24 -17.95 -11.84
N ILE A 322 8.49 -17.23 -10.75
CA ILE A 322 8.06 -17.59 -9.40
C ILE A 322 6.91 -16.69 -8.99
N GLN A 323 5.93 -17.22 -8.26
CA GLN A 323 4.76 -16.46 -7.84
C GLN A 323 4.93 -15.84 -6.45
N PHE A 324 5.49 -16.58 -5.51
CA PHE A 324 5.68 -16.12 -4.15
C PHE A 324 7.12 -16.27 -3.71
N ALA A 325 7.63 -15.23 -3.06
CA ALA A 325 8.93 -15.26 -2.46
C ALA A 325 8.93 -14.47 -1.14
N TYR A 326 9.95 -14.69 -0.33
CA TYR A 326 10.23 -13.83 0.81
C TYR A 326 11.66 -13.28 0.75
N LEU A 327 11.87 -12.14 1.40
CA LEU A 327 13.15 -11.47 1.52
C LEU A 327 13.41 -11.13 2.98
N ASP A 328 14.44 -11.71 3.57
CA ASP A 328 14.90 -11.32 4.91
C ASP A 328 15.68 -10.00 4.80
N LEU A 329 15.26 -8.98 5.56
CA LEU A 329 15.82 -7.63 5.47
C LEU A 329 16.99 -7.38 6.43
N GLU A 330 17.34 -8.34 7.30
CA GLU A 330 18.44 -8.22 8.23
C GLU A 330 19.77 -7.93 7.50
N GLY A 331 20.44 -6.86 7.89
CA GLY A 331 21.67 -6.39 7.23
C GLY A 331 21.47 -5.78 5.84
N ILE A 332 20.21 -5.59 5.39
CA ILE A 332 19.88 -4.93 4.13
C ILE A 332 19.36 -3.50 4.37
N ILE A 333 18.46 -3.31 5.35
CA ILE A 333 17.90 -2.00 5.72
C ILE A 333 18.02 -1.71 7.20
#